data_dc2eafda92860cc828a74043a936acf4
#
_entry.id   dc2eafda92860cc828a74043a936acf4
#
_cell.length_a   1.000
_cell.length_b   1.000
_cell.length_c   1.000
_cell.angle_alpha   90.00
_cell.angle_beta   90.00
_cell.angle_gamma   90.00
#
_symmetry.space_group_name_H-M   'P 1'
#
loop_
_entity.id
_entity.type
_entity.pdbx_description
1 polymer ?
#
loop_
_entity_poly.entity_id
_entity_poly.type
_entity_poly.pdbx_seq_one_letter_code
_entity_poly.pdbx_strand_id
1 'polypeptide(L)'
;MPSIAPDVTPVAVAILENAQHQILVARRPEHKHQGGKWEFPGGKIHAGETVPEALARELNEELGITLRAACPLLRVCHAYPDKTVLLDVWRVTDYSGEPYGREGQPLCWVTAAELERLDLPDADRPIVRALQLPPHYFITASRRYGATEMLARFERALHAGARLLQLREPQLPQEEYVTYARSVTALAHRYGACVLLNADPALVEVCGADGVHLSSRRLMAPLRPVEPAQAHQGVVGEVAAEGVGRADPALERRARTVGAPGRHVGLRRVVGGDRG
;
A
#
# COMPACT_ATOMS: atom_id res chain seq x y z
N MET A 1 -35.41 17.32 -8.84
CA MET A 1 -34.24 17.95 -8.21
C MET A 1 -33.01 17.25 -8.75
N PRO A 2 -32.10 17.91 -9.48
CA PRO A 2 -30.86 17.29 -9.91
C PRO A 2 -30.01 17.03 -8.66
N SER A 3 -29.62 15.78 -8.47
CA SER A 3 -28.62 15.38 -7.47
C SER A 3 -27.31 16.05 -7.83
N ILE A 4 -26.88 17.03 -7.05
CA ILE A 4 -25.53 17.57 -7.13
C ILE A 4 -24.62 16.42 -6.71
N ALA A 5 -23.85 15.87 -7.66
CA ALA A 5 -22.77 14.97 -7.33
C ALA A 5 -21.85 15.68 -6.31
N PRO A 6 -21.44 15.03 -5.22
CA PRO A 6 -20.55 15.67 -4.27
C PRO A 6 -19.29 16.15 -4.99
N ASP A 7 -18.88 17.38 -4.71
CA ASP A 7 -17.72 18.01 -5.35
C ASP A 7 -16.47 17.17 -4.98
N VAL A 8 -15.96 16.43 -5.96
CA VAL A 8 -14.82 15.52 -5.78
C VAL A 8 -13.54 16.30 -6.00
N THR A 9 -12.75 16.48 -4.96
CA THR A 9 -11.45 17.14 -5.05
C THR A 9 -10.36 16.14 -5.49
N PRO A 10 -9.79 16.27 -6.70
CA PRO A 10 -8.69 15.44 -7.14
C PRO A 10 -7.38 15.88 -6.47
N VAL A 11 -6.61 14.90 -5.98
CA VAL A 11 -5.35 15.10 -5.26
C VAL A 11 -4.29 14.16 -5.81
N ALA A 12 -3.15 14.67 -6.19
CA ALA A 12 -1.96 13.89 -6.56
C ALA A 12 -1.13 13.60 -5.30
N VAL A 13 -0.80 12.32 -5.08
CA VAL A 13 -0.07 11.85 -3.90
C VAL A 13 1.20 11.12 -4.32
N ALA A 14 2.34 11.50 -3.74
CA ALA A 14 3.64 10.91 -4.04
C ALA A 14 4.09 9.93 -2.95
N ILE A 15 4.48 8.74 -3.36
CA ILE A 15 5.21 7.80 -2.51
C ILE A 15 6.69 7.89 -2.86
N LEU A 16 7.45 8.55 -1.99
CA LEU A 16 8.92 8.61 -2.09
C LEU A 16 9.51 7.54 -1.19
N GLU A 17 10.44 6.76 -1.74
CA GLU A 17 11.14 5.69 -1.02
C GLU A 17 12.65 5.91 -1.12
N ASN A 18 13.36 5.81 0.01
CA ASN A 18 14.80 5.92 0.05
C ASN A 18 15.48 4.55 -0.17
N ALA A 19 16.82 4.54 -0.22
CA ALA A 19 17.61 3.31 -0.39
C ALA A 19 17.49 2.31 0.78
N GLN A 20 16.97 2.73 1.92
CA GLN A 20 16.69 1.90 3.10
C GLN A 20 15.23 1.40 3.13
N HIS A 21 14.50 1.54 2.03
CA HIS A 21 13.08 1.19 1.92
C HIS A 21 12.18 1.91 2.93
N GLN A 22 12.55 3.13 3.31
CA GLN A 22 11.72 3.98 4.14
C GLN A 22 10.94 4.96 3.23
N ILE A 23 9.75 5.30 3.67
CA ILE A 23 8.79 6.15 2.95
C ILE A 23 8.78 7.52 3.61
N LEU A 24 8.82 8.58 2.79
CA LEU A 24 8.76 9.94 3.27
C LEU A 24 7.31 10.32 3.61
N VAL A 25 7.15 10.89 4.79
CA VAL A 25 5.91 11.54 5.23
C VAL A 25 6.19 12.95 5.72
N ALA A 26 5.21 13.84 5.57
CA ALA A 26 5.24 15.21 6.04
C ALA A 26 4.18 15.43 7.12
N ARG A 27 4.40 16.32 8.08
CA ARG A 27 3.39 16.67 9.07
C ARG A 27 2.59 17.88 8.59
N ARG A 28 1.28 17.72 8.54
CA ARG A 28 0.36 18.80 8.13
C ARG A 28 0.39 19.95 9.13
N PRO A 29 0.41 21.20 8.64
CA PRO A 29 0.23 22.36 9.50
C PRO A 29 -1.08 22.29 10.31
N GLU A 30 -1.04 22.66 11.58
CA GLU A 30 -2.17 22.56 12.53
C GLU A 30 -3.46 23.28 12.04
N HIS A 31 -3.31 24.35 11.27
CA HIS A 31 -4.42 25.16 10.77
C HIS A 31 -5.11 24.61 9.51
N LYS A 32 -4.53 23.58 8.86
CA LYS A 32 -5.13 22.94 7.67
C LYS A 32 -6.15 21.86 8.10
N HIS A 33 -7.06 21.50 7.19
CA HIS A 33 -7.96 20.34 7.38
C HIS A 33 -7.15 19.09 7.69
N GLN A 34 -7.51 18.32 8.73
CA GLN A 34 -6.71 17.20 9.27
C GLN A 34 -5.32 17.63 9.77
N GLY A 35 -5.18 18.87 10.28
CA GLY A 35 -3.93 19.42 10.80
C GLY A 35 -3.30 18.56 11.89
N GLY A 36 -1.97 18.62 12.00
CA GLY A 36 -1.18 17.85 12.95
C GLY A 36 -0.94 16.39 12.58
N LYS A 37 -1.70 15.82 11.63
CA LYS A 37 -1.50 14.44 11.14
C LYS A 37 -0.30 14.35 10.20
N TRP A 38 0.23 13.15 10.07
CA TRP A 38 1.20 12.80 9.03
C TRP A 38 0.48 12.50 7.72
N GLU A 39 1.09 12.85 6.60
CA GLU A 39 0.55 12.59 5.27
C GLU A 39 1.67 12.26 4.28
N PHE A 40 1.30 11.67 3.15
CA PHE A 40 2.21 11.57 2.02
C PHE A 40 2.29 12.91 1.29
N PRO A 41 3.49 13.32 0.79
CA PRO A 41 3.65 14.56 0.03
C PRO A 41 2.75 14.63 -1.19
N GLY A 42 2.25 15.81 -1.52
CA GLY A 42 1.38 16.05 -2.66
C GLY A 42 0.28 17.04 -2.38
N GLY A 43 -0.56 17.29 -3.39
CA GLY A 43 -1.59 18.30 -3.27
C GLY A 43 -2.65 18.24 -4.35
N LYS A 44 -3.49 19.29 -4.43
CA LYS A 44 -4.61 19.34 -5.36
C LYS A 44 -4.13 19.40 -6.81
N ILE A 45 -4.79 18.64 -7.68
CA ILE A 45 -4.59 18.75 -9.12
C ILE A 45 -5.38 19.96 -9.63
N HIS A 46 -4.73 20.90 -10.27
CA HIS A 46 -5.35 22.10 -10.82
C HIS A 46 -6.05 21.81 -12.15
N ALA A 47 -6.97 22.69 -12.55
CA ALA A 47 -7.68 22.56 -13.81
C ALA A 47 -6.71 22.57 -15.01
N GLY A 48 -6.78 21.51 -15.84
CA GLY A 48 -5.90 21.34 -16.99
C GLY A 48 -4.54 20.69 -16.68
N GLU A 49 -4.22 20.42 -15.41
CA GLU A 49 -3.01 19.79 -14.98
C GLU A 49 -3.14 18.26 -15.02
N THR A 50 -2.15 17.56 -15.52
CA THR A 50 -2.05 16.10 -15.40
C THR A 50 -1.51 15.72 -14.03
N VAL A 51 -1.69 14.46 -13.61
CA VAL A 51 -1.16 13.98 -12.32
C VAL A 51 0.35 14.13 -12.21
N PRO A 52 1.18 13.77 -13.22
CA PRO A 52 2.62 14.00 -13.17
C PRO A 52 3.02 15.48 -13.04
N GLU A 53 2.30 16.39 -13.69
CA GLU A 53 2.55 17.83 -13.59
C GLU A 53 2.23 18.35 -12.18
N ALA A 54 1.09 17.94 -11.61
CA ALA A 54 0.72 18.26 -10.24
C ALA A 54 1.78 17.73 -9.24
N LEU A 55 2.20 16.48 -9.39
CA LEU A 55 3.26 15.90 -8.56
C LEU A 55 4.58 16.67 -8.68
N ALA A 56 4.99 17.02 -9.90
CA ALA A 56 6.23 17.76 -10.11
C ALA A 56 6.19 19.14 -9.44
N ARG A 57 5.06 19.84 -9.53
CA ARG A 57 4.84 21.12 -8.89
C ARG A 57 4.84 21.01 -7.36
N GLU A 58 3.99 20.13 -6.81
CA GLU A 58 3.84 19.95 -5.35
C GLU A 58 5.15 19.49 -4.70
N LEU A 59 5.84 18.51 -5.29
CA LEU A 59 7.13 18.03 -4.76
C LEU A 59 8.21 19.10 -4.79
N ASN A 60 8.18 19.99 -5.78
CA ASN A 60 9.07 21.13 -5.80
C ASN A 60 8.69 22.17 -4.74
N GLU A 61 7.40 22.48 -4.60
CA GLU A 61 6.90 23.48 -3.65
C GLU A 61 7.10 23.02 -2.19
N GLU A 62 6.76 21.78 -1.87
CA GLU A 62 6.81 21.26 -0.51
C GLU A 62 8.19 20.75 -0.08
N LEU A 63 8.92 20.08 -0.99
CA LEU A 63 10.14 19.34 -0.68
C LEU A 63 11.40 19.88 -1.33
N GLY A 64 11.29 20.82 -2.29
CA GLY A 64 12.44 21.36 -3.01
C GLY A 64 13.13 20.37 -3.94
N ILE A 65 12.47 19.28 -4.32
CA ILE A 65 13.00 18.26 -5.23
C ILE A 65 12.43 18.40 -6.63
N THR A 66 13.14 17.87 -7.63
CA THR A 66 12.68 17.83 -9.01
C THR A 66 12.32 16.40 -9.39
N LEU A 67 11.02 16.16 -9.65
CA LEU A 67 10.52 14.89 -10.14
C LEU A 67 11.07 14.58 -11.54
N ARG A 68 11.58 13.36 -11.76
CA ARG A 68 12.05 12.88 -13.07
C ARG A 68 11.20 11.75 -13.60
N ALA A 69 10.80 10.81 -12.73
CA ALA A 69 9.96 9.69 -13.12
C ALA A 69 9.07 9.24 -11.96
N ALA A 70 7.84 8.89 -12.30
CA ALA A 70 6.90 8.27 -11.38
C ALA A 70 5.98 7.31 -12.15
N CYS A 71 5.40 6.34 -11.46
CA CYS A 71 4.42 5.43 -12.03
C CYS A 71 3.18 5.34 -11.14
N PRO A 72 1.98 5.14 -11.75
CA PRO A 72 0.75 4.98 -10.99
C PRO A 72 0.83 3.80 -10.03
N LEU A 73 0.31 3.98 -8.81
CA LEU A 73 0.22 2.92 -7.81
C LEU A 73 -1.25 2.50 -7.59
N LEU A 74 -2.10 3.41 -7.14
CA LEU A 74 -3.52 3.16 -6.92
C LEU A 74 -4.31 4.46 -6.90
N ARG A 75 -5.65 4.34 -6.95
CA ARG A 75 -6.58 5.44 -6.70
C ARG A 75 -7.44 5.14 -5.49
N VAL A 76 -7.66 6.15 -4.65
CA VAL A 76 -8.51 6.07 -3.47
C VAL A 76 -9.57 7.16 -3.55
N CYS A 77 -10.85 6.76 -3.57
CA CYS A 77 -11.96 7.68 -3.39
C CYS A 77 -12.43 7.60 -1.93
N HIS A 78 -12.38 8.71 -1.22
CA HIS A 78 -12.79 8.78 0.19
C HIS A 78 -13.72 9.95 0.44
N ALA A 79 -14.87 9.67 1.07
CA ALA A 79 -15.86 10.68 1.45
C ALA A 79 -15.67 11.05 2.93
N TYR A 80 -15.23 12.28 3.19
CA TYR A 80 -15.33 12.91 4.48
C TYR A 80 -16.72 13.54 4.68
N PRO A 81 -17.12 13.92 5.90
CA PRO A 81 -18.41 14.56 6.13
C PRO A 81 -18.62 15.87 5.35
N ASP A 82 -17.53 16.61 5.07
CA ASP A 82 -17.52 17.92 4.43
C ASP A 82 -17.15 17.90 2.94
N LYS A 83 -16.47 16.84 2.46
CA LYS A 83 -16.00 16.75 1.07
C LYS A 83 -15.65 15.32 0.67
N THR A 84 -15.60 15.08 -0.63
CA THR A 84 -15.04 13.83 -1.20
C THR A 84 -13.69 14.14 -1.83
N VAL A 85 -12.69 13.28 -1.57
CA VAL A 85 -11.37 13.35 -2.19
C VAL A 85 -11.12 12.15 -3.10
N LEU A 86 -10.46 12.39 -4.22
CA LEU A 86 -9.94 11.35 -5.11
C LEU A 86 -8.41 11.45 -5.08
N LEU A 87 -7.76 10.55 -4.35
CA LEU A 87 -6.31 10.47 -4.31
C LEU A 87 -5.81 9.66 -5.50
N ASP A 88 -5.01 10.27 -6.36
CA ASP A 88 -4.29 9.60 -7.43
C ASP A 88 -2.85 9.40 -6.96
N VAL A 89 -2.53 8.16 -6.52
CA VAL A 89 -1.31 7.85 -5.80
C VAL A 89 -0.28 7.28 -6.76
N TRP A 90 0.91 7.87 -6.78
CA TRP A 90 2.01 7.49 -7.65
C TRP A 90 3.29 7.20 -6.85
N ARG A 91 4.01 6.18 -7.26
CA ARG A 91 5.34 5.88 -6.74
C ARG A 91 6.38 6.67 -7.52
N VAL A 92 7.15 7.49 -6.84
CA VAL A 92 8.28 8.21 -7.42
C VAL A 92 9.44 7.22 -7.60
N THR A 93 9.91 7.09 -8.85
CA THR A 93 10.98 6.15 -9.21
C THR A 93 12.32 6.84 -9.47
N ASP A 94 12.28 8.14 -9.79
CA ASP A 94 13.49 8.97 -9.95
C ASP A 94 13.18 10.45 -9.64
N TYR A 95 14.09 11.08 -8.90
CA TYR A 95 14.05 12.49 -8.60
C TYR A 95 15.46 13.02 -8.33
N SER A 96 15.64 14.34 -8.34
CA SER A 96 16.89 15.01 -7.94
C SER A 96 16.64 16.06 -6.87
N GLY A 97 17.67 16.31 -6.08
CA GLY A 97 17.61 17.13 -4.88
C GLY A 97 17.50 16.29 -3.61
N GLU A 98 17.69 16.91 -2.47
CA GLU A 98 17.50 16.30 -1.16
C GLU A 98 16.20 16.85 -0.56
N PRO A 99 15.22 15.99 -0.19
CA PRO A 99 13.95 16.46 0.34
C PRO A 99 14.13 17.20 1.67
N TYR A 100 13.57 18.39 1.77
CA TYR A 100 13.47 19.15 3.02
C TYR A 100 12.12 19.85 3.12
N GLY A 101 11.63 20.12 4.32
CA GLY A 101 10.35 20.82 4.53
C GLY A 101 10.44 22.29 4.14
N ARG A 102 10.17 22.58 2.86
CA ARG A 102 10.33 23.91 2.30
C ARG A 102 9.32 24.93 2.84
N GLU A 103 8.18 24.46 3.29
CA GLU A 103 7.16 25.24 3.99
C GLU A 103 7.35 25.26 5.52
N GLY A 104 8.49 24.72 6.02
CA GLY A 104 8.76 24.58 7.46
C GLY A 104 8.09 23.37 8.10
N GLN A 105 7.42 22.52 7.33
CA GLN A 105 6.79 21.31 7.82
C GLN A 105 7.85 20.24 8.19
N PRO A 106 7.66 19.53 9.34
CA PRO A 106 8.49 18.40 9.69
C PRO A 106 8.36 17.27 8.69
N LEU A 107 9.48 16.67 8.30
CA LEU A 107 9.55 15.47 7.47
C LEU A 107 10.06 14.28 8.28
N CYS A 108 9.61 13.07 7.95
CA CYS A 108 10.10 11.84 8.56
C CYS A 108 10.19 10.71 7.54
N TRP A 109 11.29 9.97 7.56
CA TRP A 109 11.44 8.72 6.84
C TRP A 109 11.03 7.57 7.75
N VAL A 110 10.02 6.79 7.33
CA VAL A 110 9.44 5.70 8.13
C VAL A 110 9.35 4.43 7.30
N THR A 111 9.44 3.28 7.96
CA THR A 111 9.20 1.98 7.32
C THR A 111 7.70 1.77 7.08
N ALA A 112 7.34 0.86 6.18
CA ALA A 112 5.94 0.49 5.93
C ALA A 112 5.23 -0.01 7.20
N ALA A 113 5.94 -0.67 8.12
CA ALA A 113 5.40 -1.11 9.41
C ALA A 113 5.17 0.05 10.39
N GLU A 114 6.01 1.08 10.35
CA GLU A 114 5.83 2.28 11.19
C GLU A 114 4.66 3.15 10.72
N LEU A 115 4.32 3.14 9.42
CA LEU A 115 3.18 3.88 8.87
C LEU A 115 1.84 3.52 9.55
N GLU A 116 1.65 2.28 9.98
CA GLU A 116 0.40 1.86 10.66
C GLU A 116 0.18 2.59 11.98
N ARG A 117 1.28 2.97 12.64
CA ARG A 117 1.25 3.61 13.98
C ARG A 117 1.14 5.13 13.90
N LEU A 118 1.25 5.69 12.69
CA LEU A 118 1.10 7.13 12.49
C LEU A 118 -0.36 7.54 12.51
N ASP A 119 -0.62 8.73 13.06
CA ASP A 119 -1.89 9.40 12.88
C ASP A 119 -1.96 9.99 11.47
N LEU A 120 -2.60 9.25 10.56
CA LEU A 120 -2.78 9.57 9.15
C LEU A 120 -4.25 9.91 8.89
N PRO A 121 -4.57 10.73 7.86
CA PRO A 121 -5.93 10.88 7.36
C PRO A 121 -6.53 9.53 6.95
N ASP A 122 -7.84 9.37 7.13
CA ASP A 122 -8.51 8.11 6.81
C ASP A 122 -8.38 7.73 5.32
N ALA A 123 -8.32 8.72 4.43
CA ALA A 123 -8.08 8.52 3.01
C ALA A 123 -6.72 7.85 2.70
N ASP A 124 -5.74 7.96 3.59
CA ASP A 124 -4.38 7.40 3.39
C ASP A 124 -4.27 5.94 3.85
N ARG A 125 -5.22 5.45 4.67
CA ARG A 125 -5.20 4.06 5.16
C ARG A 125 -5.13 2.99 4.07
N PRO A 126 -5.88 3.10 2.94
CA PRO A 126 -5.72 2.17 1.83
C PRO A 126 -4.34 2.21 1.19
N ILE A 127 -3.66 3.37 1.19
CA ILE A 127 -2.29 3.52 0.69
C ILE A 127 -1.33 2.74 1.56
N VAL A 128 -1.42 2.90 2.89
CA VAL A 128 -0.59 2.14 3.86
C VAL A 128 -0.71 0.64 3.63
N ARG A 129 -1.94 0.13 3.49
CA ARG A 129 -2.19 -1.29 3.21
C ARG A 129 -1.54 -1.74 1.89
N ALA A 130 -1.62 -0.92 0.84
CA ALA A 130 -1.01 -1.23 -0.45
C ALA A 130 0.53 -1.27 -0.38
N LEU A 131 1.14 -0.38 0.43
CA LEU A 131 2.59 -0.32 0.62
C LEU A 131 3.15 -1.50 1.41
N GLN A 132 2.32 -2.19 2.17
CA GLN A 132 2.68 -3.39 2.92
C GLN A 132 2.55 -4.68 2.12
N LEU A 133 1.88 -4.61 0.97
CA LEU A 133 1.75 -5.80 0.11
C LEU A 133 3.10 -6.22 -0.44
N PRO A 134 3.40 -7.52 -0.44
CA PRO A 134 4.58 -8.05 -1.11
C PRO A 134 4.62 -7.66 -2.59
N PRO A 135 5.82 -7.39 -3.17
CA PRO A 135 5.94 -6.90 -4.55
C PRO A 135 5.53 -7.94 -5.61
N HIS A 136 5.43 -9.20 -5.23
CA HIS A 136 5.07 -10.30 -6.12
C HIS A 136 3.83 -11.03 -5.63
N TYR A 137 2.87 -11.19 -6.53
CA TYR A 137 1.65 -11.97 -6.33
C TYR A 137 1.69 -13.20 -7.22
N PHE A 138 1.91 -14.37 -6.63
CA PHE A 138 1.98 -15.64 -7.35
C PHE A 138 0.59 -16.24 -7.48
N ILE A 139 0.28 -16.77 -8.68
CA ILE A 139 -0.99 -17.43 -8.94
C ILE A 139 -0.69 -18.88 -9.35
N THR A 140 -1.37 -19.83 -8.72
CA THR A 140 -1.24 -21.24 -9.09
C THR A 140 -1.82 -21.53 -10.47
N ALA A 141 -1.29 -22.58 -11.14
CA ALA A 141 -1.72 -23.05 -12.45
C ALA A 141 -1.53 -24.56 -12.56
N SER A 142 -2.12 -25.33 -11.63
CA SER A 142 -1.92 -26.79 -11.58
C SER A 142 -2.43 -27.50 -12.82
N ARG A 143 -3.43 -26.94 -13.50
CA ARG A 143 -3.89 -27.44 -14.80
C ARG A 143 -2.78 -27.52 -15.85
N ARG A 144 -1.82 -26.58 -15.79
CA ARG A 144 -0.71 -26.49 -16.74
C ARG A 144 0.45 -27.41 -16.38
N TYR A 145 0.73 -27.56 -15.09
CA TYR A 145 1.96 -28.20 -14.61
C TYR A 145 1.72 -29.48 -13.82
N GLY A 146 0.48 -29.81 -13.45
CA GLY A 146 0.15 -30.81 -12.46
C GLY A 146 0.34 -30.31 -11.02
N ALA A 147 -0.36 -30.93 -10.07
CA ALA A 147 -0.36 -30.48 -8.68
C ALA A 147 1.04 -30.60 -8.03
N THR A 148 1.73 -31.71 -8.24
CA THR A 148 3.06 -31.98 -7.65
C THR A 148 4.13 -30.99 -8.15
N GLU A 149 4.22 -30.78 -9.47
CA GLU A 149 5.17 -29.82 -10.02
C GLU A 149 4.81 -28.38 -9.63
N MET A 150 3.51 -28.07 -9.53
CA MET A 150 3.06 -26.75 -9.08
C MET A 150 3.49 -26.47 -7.63
N LEU A 151 3.39 -27.45 -6.74
CA LEU A 151 3.90 -27.33 -5.35
C LEU A 151 5.42 -27.12 -5.33
N ALA A 152 6.17 -27.87 -6.12
CA ALA A 152 7.63 -27.71 -6.21
C ALA A 152 8.02 -26.31 -6.76
N ARG A 153 7.30 -25.80 -7.77
CA ARG A 153 7.47 -24.43 -8.29
C ARG A 153 7.16 -23.39 -7.24
N PHE A 154 6.10 -23.63 -6.49
CA PHE A 154 5.69 -22.75 -5.41
C PHE A 154 6.74 -22.71 -4.28
N GLU A 155 7.26 -23.85 -3.86
CA GLU A 155 8.33 -23.90 -2.86
C GLU A 155 9.59 -23.16 -3.33
N ARG A 156 9.99 -23.31 -4.59
CA ARG A 156 11.08 -22.51 -5.18
C ARG A 156 10.79 -21.00 -5.14
N ALA A 157 9.55 -20.59 -5.41
CA ALA A 157 9.17 -19.19 -5.34
C ALA A 157 9.21 -18.66 -3.90
N LEU A 158 8.79 -19.46 -2.90
CA LEU A 158 8.89 -19.12 -1.48
C LEU A 158 10.33 -18.95 -1.04
N HIS A 159 11.23 -19.85 -1.45
CA HIS A 159 12.68 -19.71 -1.24
C HIS A 159 13.24 -18.44 -1.87
N ALA A 160 12.75 -18.06 -3.05
CA ALA A 160 13.11 -16.82 -3.74
C ALA A 160 12.46 -15.55 -3.16
N GLY A 161 11.70 -15.65 -2.06
CA GLY A 161 11.14 -14.50 -1.36
C GLY A 161 9.67 -14.20 -1.69
N ALA A 162 8.94 -15.08 -2.39
CA ALA A 162 7.49 -14.92 -2.54
C ALA A 162 6.79 -14.94 -1.18
N ARG A 163 5.85 -13.99 -0.97
CA ARG A 163 5.14 -13.86 0.32
C ARG A 163 3.63 -13.68 0.15
N LEU A 164 3.11 -13.60 -1.08
CA LEU A 164 1.69 -13.49 -1.37
C LEU A 164 1.31 -14.38 -2.54
N LEU A 165 0.30 -15.23 -2.33
CA LEU A 165 -0.15 -16.22 -3.30
C LEU A 165 -1.65 -16.21 -3.49
N GLN A 166 -2.08 -16.56 -4.71
CA GLN A 166 -3.45 -16.90 -5.02
C GLN A 166 -3.54 -18.38 -5.40
N LEU A 167 -4.35 -19.12 -4.67
CA LEU A 167 -4.76 -20.45 -5.09
C LEU A 167 -5.96 -20.33 -6.04
N ARG A 168 -5.71 -20.56 -7.33
CA ARG A 168 -6.71 -20.46 -8.40
C ARG A 168 -6.75 -21.72 -9.23
N GLU A 169 -7.61 -22.66 -8.83
CA GLU A 169 -7.75 -23.97 -9.47
C GLU A 169 -9.23 -24.27 -9.76
N PRO A 170 -9.84 -23.54 -10.71
CA PRO A 170 -11.29 -23.63 -10.96
C PRO A 170 -11.72 -24.98 -11.55
N GLN A 171 -10.79 -25.82 -11.98
CA GLN A 171 -11.03 -27.13 -12.56
C GLN A 171 -11.09 -28.25 -11.51
N LEU A 172 -10.62 -28.01 -10.27
CA LEU A 172 -10.60 -29.03 -9.23
C LEU A 172 -11.99 -29.19 -8.60
N PRO A 173 -12.47 -30.43 -8.40
CA PRO A 173 -13.60 -30.70 -7.51
C PRO A 173 -13.35 -30.13 -6.10
N GLN A 174 -14.40 -29.78 -5.37
CA GLN A 174 -14.25 -29.08 -4.09
C GLN A 174 -13.40 -29.85 -3.08
N GLU A 175 -13.54 -31.16 -2.97
CA GLU A 175 -12.78 -31.99 -2.04
C GLU A 175 -11.29 -32.00 -2.36
N GLU A 176 -10.95 -32.15 -3.65
CA GLU A 176 -9.58 -32.08 -4.13
C GLU A 176 -8.99 -30.68 -3.94
N TYR A 177 -9.80 -29.62 -4.20
CA TYR A 177 -9.43 -28.24 -3.98
C TYR A 177 -9.08 -28.00 -2.50
N VAL A 178 -9.91 -28.45 -1.55
CA VAL A 178 -9.67 -28.28 -0.12
C VAL A 178 -8.38 -28.99 0.31
N THR A 179 -8.19 -30.22 -0.14
CA THR A 179 -6.96 -31.00 0.16
C THR A 179 -5.71 -30.31 -0.37
N TYR A 180 -5.76 -29.83 -1.62
CA TYR A 180 -4.66 -29.11 -2.23
C TYR A 180 -4.43 -27.76 -1.54
N ALA A 181 -5.48 -27.01 -1.23
CA ALA A 181 -5.42 -25.73 -0.54
C ALA A 181 -4.75 -25.84 0.83
N ARG A 182 -5.10 -26.86 1.62
CA ARG A 182 -4.43 -27.13 2.90
C ARG A 182 -2.95 -27.36 2.75
N SER A 183 -2.53 -28.13 1.74
CA SER A 183 -1.13 -28.42 1.47
C SER A 183 -0.37 -27.16 1.06
N VAL A 184 -0.95 -26.32 0.19
CA VAL A 184 -0.38 -25.04 -0.24
C VAL A 184 -0.27 -24.07 0.92
N THR A 185 -1.32 -23.95 1.74
CA THR A 185 -1.36 -23.04 2.90
C THR A 185 -0.32 -23.46 3.94
N ALA A 186 -0.27 -24.74 4.31
CA ALA A 186 0.72 -25.25 5.26
C ALA A 186 2.15 -25.01 4.77
N LEU A 187 2.40 -25.17 3.47
CA LEU A 187 3.72 -24.88 2.88
C LEU A 187 4.02 -23.38 2.96
N ALA A 188 3.09 -22.52 2.55
CA ALA A 188 3.25 -21.06 2.56
C ALA A 188 3.56 -20.52 3.96
N HIS A 189 2.80 -20.95 4.97
CA HIS A 189 2.94 -20.49 6.35
C HIS A 189 4.32 -20.83 6.96
N ARG A 190 4.97 -21.91 6.54
CA ARG A 190 6.35 -22.21 6.95
C ARG A 190 7.35 -21.15 6.51
N TYR A 191 7.04 -20.39 5.48
CA TYR A 191 7.85 -19.31 4.93
C TYR A 191 7.31 -17.90 5.30
N GLY A 192 6.29 -17.81 6.16
CA GLY A 192 5.63 -16.54 6.50
C GLY A 192 4.92 -15.89 5.31
N ALA A 193 4.43 -16.70 4.35
CA ALA A 193 3.70 -16.20 3.19
C ALA A 193 2.19 -16.37 3.37
N CYS A 194 1.41 -15.41 2.83
CA CYS A 194 -0.05 -15.40 2.85
C CYS A 194 -0.64 -16.10 1.63
N VAL A 195 -1.74 -16.83 1.81
CA VAL A 195 -2.49 -17.52 0.76
C VAL A 195 -3.90 -16.98 0.66
N LEU A 196 -4.25 -16.47 -0.50
CA LEU A 196 -5.62 -16.05 -0.83
C LEU A 196 -6.30 -17.10 -1.71
N LEU A 197 -7.49 -17.53 -1.33
CA LEU A 197 -8.27 -18.48 -2.12
C LEU A 197 -9.09 -17.75 -3.19
N ASN A 198 -9.02 -18.20 -4.44
CA ASN A 198 -9.98 -17.80 -5.48
C ASN A 198 -11.17 -18.76 -5.48
N ALA A 199 -11.86 -18.86 -4.35
CA ALA A 199 -12.92 -19.80 -4.08
C ALA A 199 -14.02 -19.16 -3.20
N ASP A 200 -14.91 -19.97 -2.66
CA ASP A 200 -15.91 -19.53 -1.70
C ASP A 200 -15.24 -19.04 -0.40
N PRO A 201 -15.62 -17.87 0.15
CA PRO A 201 -15.10 -17.37 1.42
C PRO A 201 -15.22 -18.36 2.58
N ALA A 202 -16.25 -19.20 2.61
CA ALA A 202 -16.43 -20.22 3.64
C ALA A 202 -15.28 -21.25 3.69
N LEU A 203 -14.50 -21.38 2.61
CA LEU A 203 -13.36 -22.30 2.57
C LEU A 203 -12.09 -21.73 3.23
N VAL A 204 -12.04 -20.45 3.56
CA VAL A 204 -10.85 -19.82 4.18
C VAL A 204 -10.49 -20.52 5.46
N GLU A 205 -11.43 -20.61 6.39
CA GLU A 205 -11.24 -21.30 7.68
C GLU A 205 -10.95 -22.79 7.50
N VAL A 206 -11.71 -23.45 6.62
CA VAL A 206 -11.55 -24.89 6.33
C VAL A 206 -10.15 -25.21 5.80
N CYS A 207 -9.57 -24.34 4.99
CA CYS A 207 -8.24 -24.52 4.40
C CYS A 207 -7.12 -23.91 5.25
N GLY A 208 -7.44 -23.15 6.29
CA GLY A 208 -6.49 -22.38 7.10
C GLY A 208 -5.82 -21.25 6.32
N ALA A 209 -6.46 -20.74 5.25
CA ALA A 209 -5.92 -19.69 4.39
C ALA A 209 -6.11 -18.30 5.04
N ASP A 210 -5.41 -17.30 4.51
CA ASP A 210 -5.36 -15.95 5.07
C ASP A 210 -6.47 -15.03 4.55
N GLY A 211 -7.17 -15.45 3.49
CA GLY A 211 -8.27 -14.68 2.92
C GLY A 211 -8.71 -15.15 1.54
N VAL A 212 -9.48 -14.31 0.86
CA VAL A 212 -9.99 -14.58 -0.49
C VAL A 212 -9.52 -13.55 -1.50
N HIS A 213 -9.32 -14.00 -2.73
CA HIS A 213 -9.25 -13.16 -3.90
C HIS A 213 -10.62 -13.13 -4.58
N LEU A 214 -11.30 -11.99 -4.52
CA LEU A 214 -12.58 -11.81 -5.20
C LEU A 214 -12.36 -11.49 -6.68
N SER A 215 -12.92 -12.30 -7.57
CA SER A 215 -13.00 -11.93 -8.98
C SER A 215 -13.92 -10.71 -9.17
N SER A 216 -13.71 -9.93 -10.24
CA SER A 216 -14.56 -8.77 -10.57
C SER A 216 -16.05 -9.12 -10.55
N ARG A 217 -16.40 -10.29 -11.08
CA ARG A 217 -17.78 -10.77 -11.07
C ARG A 217 -18.35 -10.97 -9.66
N ARG A 218 -17.54 -11.47 -8.71
CA ARG A 218 -17.97 -11.64 -7.31
C ARG A 218 -18.00 -10.32 -6.57
N LEU A 219 -17.04 -9.44 -6.83
CA LEU A 219 -16.96 -8.11 -6.24
C LEU A 219 -18.17 -7.24 -6.64
N MET A 220 -18.63 -7.37 -7.89
CA MET A 220 -19.77 -6.61 -8.43
C MET A 220 -21.12 -7.31 -8.21
N ALA A 221 -21.13 -8.51 -7.64
CA ALA A 221 -22.37 -9.18 -7.30
C ALA A 221 -23.06 -8.47 -6.13
N PRO A 222 -24.41 -8.34 -6.13
CA PRO A 222 -25.13 -7.78 -4.99
C PRO A 222 -24.75 -8.55 -3.72
N LEU A 223 -24.41 -7.83 -2.66
CA LEU A 223 -24.20 -8.44 -1.34
C LEU A 223 -25.48 -9.15 -0.94
N ARG A 224 -25.45 -10.48 -0.85
CA ARG A 224 -26.54 -11.20 -0.19
C ARG A 224 -26.50 -10.80 1.28
N PRO A 225 -27.64 -10.42 1.88
CA PRO A 225 -27.70 -10.21 3.32
C PRO A 225 -27.17 -11.47 4.00
N VAL A 226 -26.16 -11.34 4.84
CA VAL A 226 -25.69 -12.42 5.72
C VAL A 226 -26.79 -12.57 6.77
N GLU A 227 -27.44 -13.72 6.82
CA GLU A 227 -28.39 -14.00 7.89
C GLU A 227 -27.65 -13.94 9.24
N PRO A 228 -28.23 -13.31 10.28
CA PRO A 228 -27.52 -13.03 11.53
C PRO A 228 -27.06 -14.29 12.31
N ALA A 229 -27.49 -15.48 11.93
CA ALA A 229 -27.18 -16.73 12.62
C ALA A 229 -25.80 -17.34 12.23
N GLN A 230 -25.05 -16.76 11.29
CA GLN A 230 -23.73 -17.27 10.83
C GLN A 230 -22.60 -16.26 10.95
N ALA A 231 -22.79 -15.19 11.71
CA ALA A 231 -21.72 -14.29 12.07
C ALA A 231 -20.81 -14.94 13.12
N HIS A 232 -20.02 -15.93 12.73
CA HIS A 232 -18.83 -16.28 13.48
C HIS A 232 -17.83 -15.16 13.30
N GLN A 233 -17.45 -14.55 14.42
CA GLN A 233 -16.39 -13.56 14.58
C GLN A 233 -15.11 -14.08 13.94
N GLY A 234 -14.74 -13.58 12.78
CA GLY A 234 -13.56 -14.06 12.06
C GLY A 234 -13.42 -13.51 10.64
N VAL A 235 -13.99 -12.35 10.34
CA VAL A 235 -13.81 -11.71 9.04
C VAL A 235 -13.34 -10.30 9.28
N VAL A 236 -12.14 -10.02 8.81
CA VAL A 236 -11.50 -8.69 8.73
C VAL A 236 -11.65 -7.94 10.05
N GLY A 237 -10.59 -7.92 10.86
CA GLY A 237 -10.57 -7.14 12.09
C GLY A 237 -10.97 -5.71 11.80
N GLU A 238 -12.18 -5.38 12.17
CA GLU A 238 -12.55 -4.05 12.58
C GLU A 238 -11.70 -3.80 13.81
N VAL A 239 -10.54 -3.19 13.60
CA VAL A 239 -9.72 -2.69 14.71
C VAL A 239 -10.55 -1.60 15.31
N ALA A 240 -11.22 -1.94 16.41
CA ALA A 240 -11.88 -1.00 17.27
C ALA A 240 -10.88 0.12 17.58
N ALA A 241 -11.26 1.34 17.27
CA ALA A 241 -10.54 2.54 17.63
C ALA A 241 -10.66 2.72 19.15
N GLU A 242 -9.79 2.08 19.90
CA GLU A 242 -9.48 2.45 21.26
C GLU A 242 -8.02 2.90 21.33
N GLY A 243 -7.85 4.16 21.56
CA GLY A 243 -6.56 4.78 21.88
C GLY A 243 -6.22 5.92 20.93
N VAL A 244 -6.60 7.13 21.33
CA VAL A 244 -5.94 8.37 20.89
C VAL A 244 -4.45 8.19 21.19
N GLY A 245 -3.70 7.72 20.18
CA GLY A 245 -2.27 7.50 20.28
C GLY A 245 -1.57 8.84 20.50
N ARG A 246 -0.97 9.01 21.66
CA ARG A 246 0.03 10.05 21.89
C ARG A 246 1.09 9.88 20.81
N ALA A 247 1.43 10.98 20.12
CA ALA A 247 2.50 11.00 19.13
C ALA A 247 3.74 10.27 19.65
N ASP A 248 4.29 9.35 18.87
CA ASP A 248 5.48 8.59 19.25
C ASP A 248 6.68 9.55 19.41
N PRO A 249 7.25 9.73 20.60
CA PRO A 249 8.35 10.66 20.84
C PRO A 249 9.62 10.33 20.04
N ALA A 250 9.75 9.09 19.54
CA ALA A 250 10.86 8.67 18.70
C ALA A 250 10.73 9.20 17.26
N LEU A 251 9.50 9.27 16.74
CA LEU A 251 9.22 9.82 15.42
C LEU A 251 9.36 11.34 15.39
N GLU A 252 8.96 12.02 16.47
CA GLU A 252 9.17 13.47 16.59
C GLU A 252 10.66 13.85 16.65
N ARG A 253 11.50 13.01 17.25
CA ARG A 253 12.97 13.22 17.24
C ARG A 253 13.55 13.03 15.85
N ARG A 254 13.10 12.04 15.07
CA ARG A 254 13.54 11.81 13.67
C ARG A 254 13.14 12.97 12.76
N ALA A 255 11.93 13.52 12.92
CA ALA A 255 11.44 14.63 12.12
C ALA A 255 12.29 15.91 12.29
N ARG A 256 12.86 16.15 13.49
CA ARG A 256 13.74 17.29 13.74
C ARG A 256 15.12 17.17 13.07
N THR A 257 15.54 15.95 12.74
CA THR A 257 16.89 15.68 12.16
C THR A 257 16.90 15.87 10.65
N VAL A 258 15.77 15.76 9.95
CA VAL A 258 15.65 15.93 8.48
C VAL A 258 15.58 17.40 8.06
N GLY A 259 15.40 18.33 8.98
CA GLY A 259 15.19 19.75 8.73
C GLY A 259 16.40 20.68 8.85
N ALA A 260 17.64 20.17 9.05
CA ALA A 260 18.82 21.03 9.14
C ALA A 260 19.64 20.98 7.85
N PRO A 261 19.89 22.11 7.16
CA PRO A 261 20.81 22.16 6.02
C PRO A 261 22.24 22.00 6.50
N GLY A 262 22.76 20.77 6.47
CA GLY A 262 24.12 20.40 6.86
C GLY A 262 24.95 20.00 5.66
N ARG A 263 25.83 20.93 5.22
CA ARG A 263 27.06 20.78 4.42
C ARG A 263 27.16 19.56 3.51
N HIS A 264 27.24 19.87 2.20
CA HIS A 264 27.57 18.98 1.10
C HIS A 264 28.76 18.05 1.44
N VAL A 265 28.52 16.74 1.46
CA VAL A 265 29.53 15.73 1.19
C VAL A 265 29.15 15.05 -0.11
N GLY A 266 29.82 15.43 -1.18
CA GLY A 266 29.63 14.85 -2.50
C GLY A 266 30.10 13.41 -2.53
N LEU A 267 29.19 12.48 -2.70
CA LEU A 267 29.51 11.10 -3.06
C LEU A 267 29.81 11.03 -4.56
N ARG A 268 31.11 11.04 -4.93
CA ARG A 268 31.59 10.66 -6.26
C ARG A 268 31.24 9.18 -6.50
N ARG A 269 30.43 8.97 -7.54
CA ARG A 269 30.21 7.66 -8.13
C ARG A 269 31.51 7.22 -8.81
N VAL A 270 32.19 6.22 -8.26
CA VAL A 270 33.31 5.56 -8.93
C VAL A 270 32.72 4.62 -9.98
N VAL A 271 32.83 5.02 -11.24
CA VAL A 271 32.61 4.13 -12.39
C VAL A 271 33.94 3.40 -12.59
N GLY A 272 33.98 2.12 -12.22
CA GLY A 272 35.07 1.24 -12.58
C GLY A 272 34.97 0.89 -14.06
N GLY A 273 35.84 1.52 -14.89
CA GLY A 273 36.08 1.07 -16.23
C GLY A 273 37.13 -0.02 -16.19
N ASP A 274 36.78 -1.19 -16.65
CA ASP A 274 37.71 -2.27 -16.93
C ASP A 274 38.14 -2.14 -18.41
N ARG A 275 39.45 -1.99 -18.62
CA ARG A 275 40.12 -2.22 -19.88
C ARG A 275 41.54 -2.78 -19.61
N GLY A 276 41.68 -3.99 -20.08
CA GLY A 276 42.97 -4.64 -20.16
C GLY A 276 42.82 -6.13 -20.32
#